data_da09122d8e54df1de34d73dff40c2e52
#
_entry.id   da09122d8e54df1de34d73dff40c2e52
#
_cell.length_a   1.000
_cell.length_b   1.000
_cell.length_c   1.000
_cell.angle_alpha   90.00
_cell.angle_beta   90.00
_cell.angle_gamma   90.00
#
_symmetry.space_group_name_H-M   'P 1'
#
loop_
_entity.id
_entity.type
_entity.pdbx_description
1 polymer ?
#
loop_
_entity_poly.entity_id
_entity_poly.type
_entity_poly.pdbx_seq_one_letter_code
_entity_poly.pdbx_strand_id
1 'polypeptide(L)'
;MKMKKMITLGGMMAAASALAVGCGTEKESRTVSPAAIQETAEAPGQTAARQDAAAGQPVAEEVKNATVLRDAFQNDFTIGVAVNSGSLGDKEEMEFIARNFNSITMENVMKPEAMMDGQATEKNGDGMPEIKTKELDRILSTAQEHGLKLRGHCLVWHNQTPEWFFSKDYEPSKGFVDKETMKQRMETYIKKVLTYCQEKYPGVVYAWDVVNEAVGDDNNYRTKSNWYEIYGDESYITDAFTFARKYAAPDVKLFYNDYNEYIPEKRETIMELLKGLHEKGLVDGMGMQSHWDMGYPSTDMLQEALEEYGTLDGLEIQLTEIDMHNTDDSEEGYQKQAERYKEFFETILRAKRTGKANVTNVTVWGLTDDVSWLTGFKGETSYPLLFDENYKQKPCFDSILETAKQSY
;
A
#
# COMPACT_ATOMS: atom_id res chain seq x y z
N MET A 1 -29.22 -7.73 -39.71
CA MET A 1 -29.83 -8.36 -38.54
C MET A 1 -28.72 -8.49 -37.51
N LYS A 2 -28.60 -7.49 -36.61
CA LYS A 2 -27.53 -7.43 -35.59
C LYS A 2 -28.12 -7.91 -34.27
N MET A 3 -27.65 -9.01 -33.73
CA MET A 3 -27.99 -9.49 -32.39
C MET A 3 -27.17 -8.73 -31.35
N LYS A 4 -27.85 -7.97 -30.50
CA LYS A 4 -27.28 -7.40 -29.26
C LYS A 4 -27.24 -8.50 -28.19
N LYS A 5 -26.07 -8.78 -27.63
CA LYS A 5 -25.95 -9.55 -26.40
C LYS A 5 -26.13 -8.60 -25.20
N MET A 6 -27.16 -8.84 -24.44
CA MET A 6 -27.38 -8.23 -23.12
C MET A 6 -26.52 -8.96 -22.11
N ILE A 7 -25.69 -8.21 -21.37
CA ILE A 7 -24.98 -8.70 -20.18
C ILE A 7 -25.82 -8.25 -18.97
N THR A 8 -26.30 -9.22 -18.22
CA THR A 8 -27.07 -9.01 -16.99
C THR A 8 -26.08 -8.86 -15.81
N LEU A 9 -26.04 -7.67 -15.21
CA LEU A 9 -25.40 -7.47 -13.91
C LEU A 9 -26.36 -7.97 -12.81
N GLY A 10 -25.91 -8.95 -12.03
CA GLY A 10 -26.58 -9.37 -10.80
C GLY A 10 -26.10 -8.53 -9.62
N GLY A 11 -26.97 -7.67 -9.10
CA GLY A 11 -26.73 -6.94 -7.86
C GLY A 11 -26.91 -7.86 -6.65
N MET A 12 -26.01 -7.79 -5.69
CA MET A 12 -26.18 -8.36 -4.35
C MET A 12 -26.40 -7.24 -3.35
N MET A 13 -27.61 -7.16 -2.83
CA MET A 13 -27.98 -6.33 -1.67
C MET A 13 -27.45 -6.99 -0.39
N ALA A 14 -26.74 -6.23 0.41
CA ALA A 14 -26.45 -6.59 1.80
C ALA A 14 -27.63 -6.19 2.69
N ALA A 15 -28.18 -7.15 3.42
CA ALA A 15 -29.18 -6.92 4.45
C ALA A 15 -28.49 -6.82 5.82
N ALA A 16 -28.71 -5.69 6.47
CA ALA A 16 -28.34 -5.49 7.87
C ALA A 16 -29.37 -6.19 8.79
N SER A 17 -28.88 -6.95 9.76
CA SER A 17 -29.71 -7.43 10.88
C SER A 17 -28.98 -7.19 12.19
N ALA A 18 -29.54 -6.25 12.96
CA ALA A 18 -29.17 -6.02 14.35
C ALA A 18 -29.94 -7.01 15.25
N LEU A 19 -29.29 -7.60 16.23
CA LEU A 19 -29.95 -8.13 17.43
C LEU A 19 -29.02 -8.05 18.65
N ALA A 20 -29.60 -7.60 19.74
CA ALA A 20 -28.97 -7.18 20.98
C ALA A 20 -29.02 -8.26 22.08
N VAL A 21 -28.17 -8.08 23.09
CA VAL A 21 -28.30 -8.35 24.53
C VAL A 21 -28.09 -9.77 25.06
N GLY A 22 -27.17 -9.87 26.00
CA GLY A 22 -27.10 -10.94 27.00
C GLY A 22 -25.95 -10.77 27.99
N CYS A 23 -26.25 -10.17 29.11
CA CYS A 23 -25.41 -9.95 30.29
C CYS A 23 -25.17 -11.27 31.07
N GLY A 24 -23.96 -11.45 31.63
CA GLY A 24 -23.70 -12.52 32.61
C GLY A 24 -22.31 -12.39 33.25
N THR A 25 -22.31 -11.91 34.45
CA THR A 25 -21.18 -11.78 35.40
C THR A 25 -20.78 -13.13 35.95
N GLU A 26 -19.46 -13.37 36.14
CA GLU A 26 -18.96 -13.93 37.40
C GLU A 26 -17.44 -13.76 37.56
N LYS A 27 -17.05 -13.29 38.74
CA LYS A 27 -15.70 -13.15 39.25
C LYS A 27 -15.24 -14.42 39.91
N GLU A 28 -14.00 -14.84 39.69
CA GLU A 28 -13.26 -15.53 40.72
C GLU A 28 -11.78 -15.11 40.76
N SER A 29 -11.38 -14.65 41.93
CA SER A 29 -10.06 -14.27 42.35
C SER A 29 -9.22 -15.47 42.78
N ARG A 30 -7.95 -15.56 42.38
CA ARG A 30 -6.94 -16.28 43.19
C ARG A 30 -5.62 -15.56 43.20
N THR A 31 -5.31 -15.11 44.40
CA THR A 31 -4.01 -14.64 44.85
C THR A 31 -3.03 -15.78 45.06
N VAL A 32 -1.78 -15.63 44.67
CA VAL A 32 -0.61 -16.24 45.37
C VAL A 32 0.58 -15.29 45.24
N SER A 33 1.25 -15.08 46.36
CA SER A 33 2.33 -14.14 46.66
C SER A 33 3.72 -14.84 46.60
N PRO A 34 4.85 -14.14 46.92
CA PRO A 34 6.04 -14.08 46.07
C PRO A 34 7.24 -14.86 46.65
N ALA A 35 8.28 -15.11 45.86
CA ALA A 35 9.59 -15.48 46.34
C ALA A 35 10.74 -14.97 45.48
N ALA A 36 11.52 -14.12 46.08
CA ALA A 36 12.99 -14.09 46.21
C ALA A 36 13.83 -13.54 45.04
N ILE A 37 14.40 -12.41 45.37
CA ILE A 37 15.48 -11.59 44.83
C ILE A 37 16.78 -12.39 44.66
N GLN A 38 17.47 -12.19 43.53
CA GLN A 38 18.93 -12.18 43.47
C GLN A 38 19.42 -11.04 42.57
N GLU A 39 20.13 -10.10 43.18
CA GLU A 39 20.91 -9.04 42.53
C GLU A 39 22.10 -9.63 41.77
N THR A 40 22.36 -9.14 40.56
CA THR A 40 23.71 -9.07 40.00
C THR A 40 23.91 -7.78 39.22
N ALA A 41 24.92 -7.08 39.64
CA ALA A 41 25.62 -5.90 39.17
C ALA A 41 25.34 -5.27 37.80
N GLU A 42 25.17 -3.94 37.88
CA GLU A 42 25.14 -2.95 36.81
C GLU A 42 26.46 -2.86 36.02
N ALA A 43 26.33 -2.69 34.69
CA ALA A 43 27.30 -2.02 33.85
C ALA A 43 26.64 -0.72 33.29
N PRO A 44 27.36 0.42 33.17
CA PRO A 44 26.74 1.71 32.91
C PRO A 44 26.33 1.82 31.42
N GLY A 45 25.04 1.79 31.18
CA GLY A 45 24.44 2.12 29.88
C GLY A 45 24.45 3.63 29.66
N GLN A 46 25.03 4.05 28.57
CA GLN A 46 24.88 5.41 28.03
C GLN A 46 23.42 5.67 27.71
N THR A 47 22.76 6.45 28.51
CA THR A 47 21.47 7.10 28.20
C THR A 47 21.73 8.14 27.11
N ALA A 48 21.44 7.79 25.85
CA ALA A 48 21.24 8.81 24.82
C ALA A 48 19.99 9.61 25.20
N ALA A 49 20.19 10.83 25.65
CA ALA A 49 19.13 11.79 25.88
C ALA A 49 18.37 11.98 24.54
N ARG A 50 17.09 11.66 24.54
CA ARG A 50 16.16 12.14 23.50
C ARG A 50 16.21 13.67 23.60
N GLN A 51 16.82 14.29 22.58
CA GLN A 51 16.68 15.71 22.37
C GLN A 51 15.21 15.97 22.06
N ASP A 52 14.56 16.78 22.90
CA ASP A 52 13.26 17.35 22.60
C ASP A 52 13.34 17.99 21.21
N ALA A 53 12.50 17.53 20.29
CA ALA A 53 12.42 18.08 18.95
C ALA A 53 11.99 19.55 19.08
N ALA A 54 12.96 20.43 18.86
CA ALA A 54 12.76 21.86 18.91
C ALA A 54 11.80 22.28 17.79
N ALA A 55 10.81 23.09 18.12
CA ALA A 55 9.90 23.72 17.20
C ALA A 55 10.64 24.35 16.00
N GLY A 56 10.23 23.97 14.78
CA GLY A 56 10.46 24.73 13.57
C GLY A 56 11.92 24.88 13.13
N GLN A 57 12.52 23.82 12.56
CA GLN A 57 13.69 24.04 11.73
C GLN A 57 13.31 24.90 10.51
N PRO A 58 14.11 25.89 10.11
CA PRO A 58 13.79 26.71 8.95
C PRO A 58 13.80 25.85 7.69
N VAL A 59 12.74 25.98 6.88
CA VAL A 59 12.62 25.31 5.58
C VAL A 59 13.78 25.72 4.69
N ALA A 60 14.47 24.76 4.09
CA ALA A 60 15.60 24.98 3.19
C ALA A 60 15.20 25.88 2.00
N GLU A 61 16.15 26.67 1.50
CA GLU A 61 15.88 27.65 0.43
C GLU A 61 15.47 26.95 -0.88
N GLU A 62 16.04 25.76 -1.14
CA GLU A 62 15.68 24.93 -2.31
C GLU A 62 14.21 24.51 -2.29
N VAL A 63 13.70 24.14 -1.10
CA VAL A 63 12.27 23.77 -0.93
C VAL A 63 11.37 24.99 -1.14
N LYS A 64 11.77 26.18 -0.63
CA LYS A 64 10.98 27.41 -0.82
C LYS A 64 10.84 27.80 -2.29
N ASN A 65 11.84 27.49 -3.10
CA ASN A 65 11.87 27.81 -4.53
C ASN A 65 11.37 26.65 -5.41
N ALA A 66 10.98 25.53 -4.83
CA ALA A 66 10.48 24.38 -5.57
C ALA A 66 9.19 24.69 -6.33
N THR A 67 9.09 24.21 -7.55
CA THR A 67 7.95 24.33 -8.45
C THR A 67 7.31 22.98 -8.79
N VAL A 68 7.91 21.88 -8.32
CA VAL A 68 7.44 20.51 -8.50
C VAL A 68 7.46 19.78 -7.16
N LEU A 69 6.59 18.79 -7.00
CA LEU A 69 6.40 18.10 -5.71
C LEU A 69 7.64 17.32 -5.28
N ARG A 70 8.33 16.62 -6.19
CA ARG A 70 9.53 15.85 -5.85
C ARG A 70 10.65 16.69 -5.20
N ASP A 71 10.77 17.94 -5.62
CA ASP A 71 11.78 18.86 -5.10
C ASP A 71 11.29 19.52 -3.79
N ALA A 72 9.99 19.78 -3.69
CA ALA A 72 9.38 20.37 -2.50
C ALA A 72 9.45 19.43 -1.28
N PHE A 73 9.28 18.13 -1.48
CA PHE A 73 9.28 17.14 -0.40
C PHE A 73 10.62 16.41 -0.22
N GLN A 74 11.70 16.80 -0.92
CA GLN A 74 12.99 16.10 -0.95
C GLN A 74 13.62 15.84 0.43
N ASN A 75 13.28 16.65 1.44
CA ASN A 75 13.78 16.52 2.80
C ASN A 75 12.83 15.76 3.75
N ASP A 76 11.63 15.45 3.30
CA ASP A 76 10.59 14.80 4.12
C ASP A 76 10.36 13.35 3.71
N PHE A 77 9.94 13.15 2.46
CA PHE A 77 9.62 11.87 1.87
C PHE A 77 9.66 11.92 0.35
N THR A 78 9.66 10.79 -0.32
CA THR A 78 9.54 10.71 -1.78
C THR A 78 8.08 10.84 -2.21
N ILE A 79 7.86 11.42 -3.39
CA ILE A 79 6.53 11.50 -4.03
C ILE A 79 6.49 10.52 -5.20
N GLY A 80 5.47 9.66 -5.21
CA GLY A 80 5.22 8.70 -6.28
C GLY A 80 3.91 8.95 -7.02
N VAL A 81 3.74 8.25 -8.14
CA VAL A 81 2.49 8.24 -8.92
C VAL A 81 2.19 6.85 -9.45
N ALA A 82 0.92 6.43 -9.38
CA ALA A 82 0.49 5.20 -10.05
C ALA A 82 0.30 5.46 -11.55
N VAL A 83 0.73 4.49 -12.36
CA VAL A 83 0.69 4.58 -13.82
C VAL A 83 0.15 3.29 -14.45
N ASN A 84 -0.42 3.42 -15.62
CA ASN A 84 -0.88 2.27 -16.42
C ASN A 84 0.15 1.87 -17.48
N SER A 85 -0.12 0.78 -18.20
CA SER A 85 0.78 0.30 -19.27
C SER A 85 0.91 1.28 -20.44
N GLY A 86 -0.09 2.14 -20.67
CA GLY A 86 -0.05 3.16 -21.72
C GLY A 86 1.06 4.16 -21.47
N SER A 87 1.15 4.66 -20.25
CA SER A 87 2.16 5.64 -19.80
C SER A 87 3.58 5.20 -20.14
N LEU A 88 3.91 3.90 -19.95
CA LEU A 88 5.26 3.37 -20.24
C LEU A 88 5.65 3.47 -21.73
N GLY A 89 4.70 3.62 -22.62
CA GLY A 89 4.92 3.75 -24.07
C GLY A 89 4.96 5.20 -24.53
N ASP A 90 4.55 6.15 -23.70
CA ASP A 90 4.51 7.56 -24.00
C ASP A 90 5.72 8.28 -23.38
N LYS A 91 6.63 8.70 -24.25
CA LYS A 91 7.87 9.34 -23.81
C LYS A 91 7.62 10.71 -23.17
N GLU A 92 6.68 11.48 -23.70
CA GLU A 92 6.38 12.84 -23.19
C GLU A 92 5.72 12.75 -21.81
N GLU A 93 4.82 11.76 -21.64
CA GLU A 93 4.20 11.46 -20.35
C GLU A 93 5.23 10.98 -19.31
N MET A 94 6.14 10.07 -19.70
CA MET A 94 7.20 9.60 -18.80
C MET A 94 8.20 10.71 -18.42
N GLU A 95 8.53 11.64 -19.33
CA GLU A 95 9.32 12.82 -19.03
C GLU A 95 8.58 13.78 -18.07
N PHE A 96 7.26 13.92 -18.22
CA PHE A 96 6.42 14.69 -17.30
C PHE A 96 6.39 14.04 -15.91
N ILE A 97 6.21 12.73 -15.83
CA ILE A 97 6.25 11.95 -14.58
C ILE A 97 7.60 12.13 -13.89
N ALA A 98 8.69 11.89 -14.58
CA ALA A 98 10.04 11.98 -14.01
C ALA A 98 10.41 13.39 -13.50
N ARG A 99 9.81 14.43 -14.07
CA ARG A 99 9.98 15.81 -13.59
C ARG A 99 9.26 16.07 -12.26
N ASN A 100 8.07 15.47 -12.06
CA ASN A 100 7.22 15.75 -10.91
C ASN A 100 7.37 14.75 -9.75
N PHE A 101 7.79 13.50 -10.05
CA PHE A 101 7.76 12.38 -9.11
C PHE A 101 9.11 11.68 -9.00
N ASN A 102 9.34 10.99 -7.88
CA ASN A 102 10.56 10.19 -7.62
C ASN A 102 10.38 8.71 -7.96
N SER A 103 9.12 8.22 -7.89
CA SER A 103 8.80 6.81 -8.07
C SER A 103 7.50 6.61 -8.81
N ILE A 104 7.34 5.41 -9.36
CA ILE A 104 6.10 4.94 -9.94
C ILE A 104 5.63 3.67 -9.25
N THR A 105 4.31 3.44 -9.29
CA THR A 105 3.67 2.16 -8.98
C THR A 105 2.82 1.74 -10.16
N MET A 106 2.91 0.48 -10.58
CA MET A 106 2.05 0.00 -11.66
C MET A 106 0.66 -0.31 -11.11
N GLU A 107 -0.36 0.37 -11.62
CA GLU A 107 -1.74 0.23 -11.13
C GLU A 107 -2.26 -1.22 -11.23
N ASN A 108 -1.96 -1.94 -12.31
CA ASN A 108 -2.49 -3.28 -12.55
C ASN A 108 -1.46 -4.32 -12.99
N VAL A 109 -0.47 -3.95 -13.81
CA VAL A 109 0.36 -4.93 -14.54
C VAL A 109 1.46 -5.59 -13.71
N MET A 110 1.60 -5.23 -12.44
CA MET A 110 2.43 -5.95 -11.46
C MET A 110 1.61 -6.73 -10.42
N LYS A 111 0.30 -6.83 -10.58
CA LYS A 111 -0.55 -7.70 -9.77
C LYS A 111 -0.40 -9.17 -10.21
N PRO A 112 -0.67 -10.15 -9.33
CA PRO A 112 -0.40 -11.57 -9.61
C PRO A 112 -0.98 -12.08 -10.92
N GLU A 113 -2.21 -11.72 -11.26
CA GLU A 113 -2.89 -12.12 -12.51
C GLU A 113 -2.16 -11.65 -13.77
N ALA A 114 -1.59 -10.45 -13.70
CA ALA A 114 -0.83 -9.89 -14.82
C ALA A 114 0.59 -10.49 -14.90
N MET A 115 1.23 -10.75 -13.76
CA MET A 115 2.61 -11.26 -13.72
C MET A 115 2.73 -12.76 -13.93
N MET A 116 1.75 -13.59 -13.53
CA MET A 116 1.81 -15.04 -13.69
C MET A 116 1.60 -15.47 -15.15
N ASP A 117 2.38 -16.43 -15.63
CA ASP A 117 2.29 -16.99 -16.97
C ASP A 117 1.72 -18.41 -16.92
N GLY A 118 0.40 -18.56 -17.09
CA GLY A 118 -0.28 -19.84 -17.06
C GLY A 118 0.18 -20.79 -18.18
N GLN A 119 0.47 -20.27 -19.38
CA GLN A 119 0.92 -21.11 -20.51
C GLN A 119 2.33 -21.65 -20.27
N ALA A 120 3.23 -20.82 -19.80
CA ALA A 120 4.59 -21.27 -19.46
C ALA A 120 4.59 -22.23 -18.27
N THR A 121 3.72 -22.00 -17.28
CA THR A 121 3.51 -22.88 -16.11
C THR A 121 3.05 -24.27 -16.54
N GLU A 122 2.03 -24.35 -17.39
CA GLU A 122 1.53 -25.63 -17.91
C GLU A 122 2.59 -26.37 -18.72
N LYS A 123 3.31 -25.66 -19.58
CA LYS A 123 4.36 -26.21 -20.43
C LYS A 123 5.56 -26.72 -19.63
N ASN A 124 5.93 -26.05 -18.56
CA ASN A 124 7.06 -26.44 -17.70
C ASN A 124 6.79 -27.76 -17.00
N GLY A 125 5.56 -28.02 -16.56
CA GLY A 125 5.10 -29.33 -16.06
C GLY A 125 5.69 -29.75 -14.71
N ASP A 126 6.46 -28.87 -14.01
CA ASP A 126 7.03 -29.15 -12.70
C ASP A 126 6.09 -28.84 -11.52
N GLY A 127 4.88 -28.37 -11.84
CA GLY A 127 3.88 -28.01 -10.84
C GLY A 127 4.14 -26.66 -10.15
N MET A 128 5.05 -25.82 -10.69
CA MET A 128 5.42 -24.52 -10.12
C MET A 128 5.12 -23.38 -11.09
N PRO A 129 4.71 -22.20 -10.56
CA PRO A 129 4.31 -21.07 -11.40
C PRO A 129 5.49 -20.44 -12.15
N GLU A 130 5.23 -20.01 -13.39
CA GLU A 130 6.10 -19.17 -14.21
C GLU A 130 5.62 -17.72 -14.24
N ILE A 131 6.51 -16.79 -14.60
CA ILE A 131 6.22 -15.36 -14.66
C ILE A 131 6.47 -14.76 -16.04
N LYS A 132 5.73 -13.68 -16.36
CA LYS A 132 5.86 -12.93 -17.61
C LYS A 132 6.99 -11.91 -17.54
N THR A 133 8.20 -12.34 -17.85
CA THR A 133 9.41 -11.49 -17.73
C THR A 133 9.44 -10.33 -18.73
N LYS A 134 8.83 -10.47 -19.90
CA LYS A 134 8.83 -9.42 -20.94
C LYS A 134 8.15 -8.12 -20.45
N GLU A 135 7.04 -8.23 -19.72
CA GLU A 135 6.35 -7.06 -19.19
C GLU A 135 7.13 -6.45 -18.03
N LEU A 136 7.72 -7.28 -17.17
CA LEU A 136 8.62 -6.81 -16.12
C LEU A 136 9.84 -6.07 -16.71
N ASP A 137 10.45 -6.57 -17.79
CA ASP A 137 11.53 -5.86 -18.49
C ASP A 137 11.11 -4.47 -18.96
N ARG A 138 9.92 -4.36 -19.57
CA ARG A 138 9.41 -3.09 -20.06
C ARG A 138 9.22 -2.08 -18.93
N ILE A 139 8.62 -2.52 -17.82
CA ILE A 139 8.37 -1.67 -16.65
C ILE A 139 9.70 -1.20 -16.03
N LEU A 140 10.59 -2.15 -15.75
CA LEU A 140 11.83 -1.89 -15.03
C LEU A 140 12.82 -1.09 -15.85
N SER A 141 12.95 -1.38 -17.17
CA SER A 141 13.81 -0.58 -18.04
C SER A 141 13.32 0.85 -18.20
N THR A 142 11.99 1.05 -18.36
CA THR A 142 11.43 2.40 -18.47
C THR A 142 11.64 3.19 -17.17
N ALA A 143 11.41 2.59 -16.00
CA ALA A 143 11.70 3.26 -14.72
C ALA A 143 13.18 3.63 -14.61
N GLN A 144 14.10 2.72 -14.97
CA GLN A 144 15.54 2.95 -14.93
C GLN A 144 15.99 4.06 -15.90
N GLU A 145 15.49 4.06 -17.13
CA GLU A 145 15.79 5.06 -18.16
C GLU A 145 15.42 6.48 -17.73
N HIS A 146 14.29 6.62 -16.99
CA HIS A 146 13.82 7.90 -16.50
C HIS A 146 14.32 8.26 -15.08
N GLY A 147 15.18 7.42 -14.47
CA GLY A 147 15.72 7.65 -13.13
C GLY A 147 14.68 7.55 -12.02
N LEU A 148 13.59 6.85 -12.28
CA LEU A 148 12.50 6.61 -11.33
C LEU A 148 12.74 5.33 -10.54
N LYS A 149 12.30 5.33 -9.28
CA LYS A 149 12.18 4.12 -8.49
C LYS A 149 10.83 3.45 -8.73
N LEU A 150 10.74 2.16 -8.43
CA LEU A 150 9.51 1.40 -8.58
C LEU A 150 9.08 0.80 -7.25
N ARG A 151 7.82 1.02 -6.88
CA ARG A 151 7.15 0.34 -5.81
C ARG A 151 6.36 -0.84 -6.38
N GLY A 152 6.72 -2.05 -6.02
CA GLY A 152 6.07 -3.28 -6.51
C GLY A 152 4.71 -3.49 -5.84
N HIS A 153 3.65 -3.57 -6.63
CA HIS A 153 2.29 -3.76 -6.15
C HIS A 153 1.57 -4.81 -7.00
N CYS A 154 1.26 -5.96 -6.48
CA CYS A 154 1.58 -6.58 -5.19
C CYS A 154 1.91 -8.07 -5.37
N LEU A 155 2.46 -8.75 -4.35
CA LEU A 155 2.82 -10.18 -4.47
C LEU A 155 1.65 -11.11 -4.12
N VAL A 156 0.93 -10.86 -3.02
CA VAL A 156 -0.17 -11.69 -2.54
C VAL A 156 -1.40 -10.82 -2.30
N TRP A 157 -2.50 -11.15 -2.97
CA TRP A 157 -3.77 -10.45 -2.83
C TRP A 157 -4.93 -11.42 -3.01
N HIS A 158 -6.05 -11.18 -2.33
CA HIS A 158 -7.27 -11.99 -2.43
C HIS A 158 -8.00 -11.78 -3.76
N ASN A 159 -7.73 -10.66 -4.43
CA ASN A 159 -8.27 -10.30 -5.74
C ASN A 159 -7.17 -10.34 -6.81
N GLN A 160 -7.49 -10.28 -8.07
CA GLN A 160 -6.56 -10.31 -9.23
C GLN A 160 -5.38 -11.30 -9.07
N THR A 161 -5.69 -12.50 -8.52
CA THR A 161 -4.83 -13.68 -8.51
C THR A 161 -5.56 -14.78 -9.29
N PRO A 162 -4.97 -15.40 -10.32
CA PRO A 162 -5.70 -16.29 -11.20
C PRO A 162 -6.15 -17.57 -10.49
N GLU A 163 -7.40 -18.01 -10.71
CA GLU A 163 -7.97 -19.19 -10.05
C GLU A 163 -7.16 -20.49 -10.29
N TRP A 164 -6.57 -20.61 -11.49
CA TRP A 164 -5.75 -21.77 -11.79
C TRP A 164 -4.55 -21.92 -10.84
N PHE A 165 -4.01 -20.83 -10.32
CA PHE A 165 -2.89 -20.84 -9.39
C PHE A 165 -3.19 -21.60 -8.09
N PHE A 166 -4.44 -21.56 -7.66
CA PHE A 166 -4.94 -22.25 -6.46
C PHE A 166 -5.38 -23.70 -6.73
N SER A 167 -5.51 -24.09 -7.99
CA SER A 167 -6.23 -25.30 -8.39
C SER A 167 -5.29 -26.47 -8.60
N LYS A 168 -5.79 -27.71 -8.33
CA LYS A 168 -5.12 -28.95 -8.68
C LYS A 168 -4.89 -29.02 -10.18
N ASP A 169 -3.70 -29.45 -10.58
CA ASP A 169 -3.29 -29.55 -12.01
C ASP A 169 -3.52 -28.26 -12.79
N TYR A 170 -3.60 -27.11 -12.08
CA TYR A 170 -3.93 -25.78 -12.66
C TYR A 170 -5.31 -25.69 -13.33
N GLU A 171 -6.22 -26.62 -13.02
CA GLU A 171 -7.59 -26.65 -13.54
C GLU A 171 -8.60 -26.27 -12.44
N PRO A 172 -9.28 -25.11 -12.54
CA PRO A 172 -10.25 -24.66 -11.53
C PRO A 172 -11.35 -25.68 -11.19
N SER A 173 -11.75 -26.50 -12.17
CA SER A 173 -12.76 -27.55 -11.99
C SER A 173 -12.35 -28.68 -11.04
N LYS A 174 -11.04 -28.82 -10.75
CA LYS A 174 -10.51 -29.88 -9.87
C LYS A 174 -10.43 -29.50 -8.40
N GLY A 175 -10.84 -28.25 -8.06
CA GLY A 175 -10.76 -27.72 -6.70
C GLY A 175 -9.35 -27.38 -6.26
N PHE A 176 -9.22 -26.89 -5.04
CA PHE A 176 -7.97 -26.35 -4.51
C PHE A 176 -6.91 -27.42 -4.24
N VAL A 177 -5.66 -27.03 -4.38
CA VAL A 177 -4.51 -27.79 -3.89
C VAL A 177 -4.51 -27.83 -2.36
N ASP A 178 -3.71 -28.70 -1.78
CA ASP A 178 -3.43 -28.69 -0.34
C ASP A 178 -2.52 -27.52 0.07
N LYS A 179 -2.49 -27.25 1.38
CA LYS A 179 -1.70 -26.14 1.98
C LYS A 179 -0.23 -26.21 1.63
N GLU A 180 0.37 -27.41 1.65
CA GLU A 180 1.80 -27.58 1.38
C GLU A 180 2.14 -27.27 -0.08
N THR A 181 1.34 -27.74 -1.02
CA THR A 181 1.46 -27.40 -2.44
C THR A 181 1.28 -25.89 -2.67
N MET A 182 0.31 -25.26 -2.01
CA MET A 182 0.09 -23.82 -2.12
C MET A 182 1.27 -23.02 -1.59
N LYS A 183 1.84 -23.45 -0.47
CA LYS A 183 3.03 -22.84 0.11
C LYS A 183 4.22 -22.89 -0.85
N GLN A 184 4.47 -24.03 -1.49
CA GLN A 184 5.53 -24.18 -2.49
C GLN A 184 5.31 -23.30 -3.72
N ARG A 185 4.07 -23.20 -4.19
CA ARG A 185 3.71 -22.32 -5.31
C ARG A 185 3.92 -20.84 -4.97
N MET A 186 3.47 -20.41 -3.78
CA MET A 186 3.66 -19.03 -3.28
C MET A 186 5.15 -18.70 -3.17
N GLU A 187 5.95 -19.59 -2.54
CA GLU A 187 7.39 -19.39 -2.41
C GLU A 187 8.06 -19.27 -3.77
N THR A 188 7.72 -20.15 -4.71
CA THR A 188 8.31 -20.16 -6.05
C THR A 188 7.96 -18.88 -6.82
N TYR A 189 6.71 -18.43 -6.74
CA TYR A 189 6.25 -17.20 -7.38
C TYR A 189 6.98 -15.97 -6.81
N ILE A 190 6.97 -15.80 -5.50
CA ILE A 190 7.65 -14.68 -4.81
C ILE A 190 9.13 -14.68 -5.14
N LYS A 191 9.79 -15.83 -5.06
CA LYS A 191 11.20 -15.98 -5.43
C LYS A 191 11.46 -15.52 -6.86
N LYS A 192 10.69 -16.02 -7.84
CA LYS A 192 10.90 -15.69 -9.26
C LYS A 192 10.75 -14.20 -9.51
N VAL A 193 9.71 -13.57 -8.96
CA VAL A 193 9.47 -12.13 -9.14
C VAL A 193 10.59 -11.31 -8.53
N LEU A 194 10.91 -11.52 -7.25
CA LEU A 194 11.91 -10.73 -6.55
C LEU A 194 13.30 -10.91 -7.16
N THR A 195 13.71 -12.17 -7.39
CA THR A 195 15.03 -12.47 -7.94
C THR A 195 15.19 -11.87 -9.35
N TYR A 196 14.17 -12.00 -10.19
CA TYR A 196 14.20 -11.43 -11.54
C TYR A 196 14.39 -9.91 -11.52
N CYS A 197 13.59 -9.20 -10.73
CA CYS A 197 13.66 -7.75 -10.66
C CYS A 197 15.01 -7.25 -10.17
N GLN A 198 15.53 -7.83 -9.09
CA GLN A 198 16.76 -7.33 -8.44
C GLN A 198 18.05 -7.76 -9.14
N GLU A 199 18.09 -8.94 -9.78
CA GLU A 199 19.27 -9.38 -10.53
C GLU A 199 19.42 -8.64 -11.86
N LYS A 200 18.31 -8.36 -12.53
CA LYS A 200 18.33 -7.75 -13.85
C LYS A 200 18.31 -6.22 -13.82
N TYR A 201 17.64 -5.65 -12.82
CA TYR A 201 17.48 -4.21 -12.62
C TYR A 201 17.77 -3.81 -11.17
N PRO A 202 19.02 -3.97 -10.71
CA PRO A 202 19.37 -3.73 -9.32
C PRO A 202 19.06 -2.29 -8.89
N GLY A 203 18.41 -2.15 -7.72
CA GLY A 203 18.10 -0.87 -7.13
C GLY A 203 16.96 -0.07 -7.80
N VAL A 204 16.27 -0.60 -8.81
CA VAL A 204 15.08 0.02 -9.39
C VAL A 204 13.88 -0.17 -8.45
N VAL A 205 13.59 -1.42 -8.06
CA VAL A 205 12.53 -1.70 -7.08
C VAL A 205 13.07 -1.42 -5.69
N TYR A 206 12.41 -0.53 -4.93
CA TYR A 206 12.82 -0.17 -3.57
C TYR A 206 11.91 -0.72 -2.48
N ALA A 207 10.68 -1.08 -2.84
CA ALA A 207 9.67 -1.58 -1.91
C ALA A 207 8.71 -2.54 -2.61
N TRP A 208 8.10 -3.46 -1.85
CA TRP A 208 7.03 -4.35 -2.29
C TRP A 208 5.88 -4.36 -1.29
N ASP A 209 4.65 -4.29 -1.81
CA ASP A 209 3.47 -4.76 -1.11
C ASP A 209 3.46 -6.28 -1.13
N VAL A 210 3.90 -6.89 -0.03
CA VAL A 210 3.99 -8.35 0.07
C VAL A 210 2.61 -8.97 0.16
N VAL A 211 1.76 -8.42 1.03
CA VAL A 211 0.36 -8.80 1.17
C VAL A 211 -0.51 -7.55 1.12
N ASN A 212 -1.53 -7.61 0.28
CA ASN A 212 -2.51 -6.55 0.09
C ASN A 212 -3.87 -6.97 0.64
N GLU A 213 -4.50 -6.11 1.48
CA GLU A 213 -5.89 -6.19 1.92
C GLU A 213 -6.30 -7.51 2.61
N ALA A 214 -5.49 -7.99 3.54
CA ALA A 214 -5.81 -9.21 4.28
C ALA A 214 -6.87 -8.99 5.37
N VAL A 215 -7.14 -7.73 5.77
CA VAL A 215 -8.20 -7.38 6.71
C VAL A 215 -9.43 -6.89 5.95
N GLY A 216 -10.58 -7.47 6.22
CA GLY A 216 -11.83 -7.17 5.52
C GLY A 216 -12.56 -5.93 6.05
N ASP A 217 -13.70 -5.61 5.41
CA ASP A 217 -14.57 -4.50 5.82
C ASP A 217 -15.29 -4.75 7.14
N ASP A 218 -15.29 -5.98 7.63
CA ASP A 218 -15.77 -6.38 8.95
C ASP A 218 -14.70 -6.24 10.05
N ASN A 219 -13.58 -5.61 9.72
CA ASN A 219 -12.43 -5.36 10.59
C ASN A 219 -11.72 -6.64 11.08
N ASN A 220 -11.99 -7.79 10.46
CA ASN A 220 -11.35 -9.07 10.76
C ASN A 220 -10.53 -9.54 9.57
N TYR A 221 -9.68 -10.56 9.79
CA TYR A 221 -9.01 -11.22 8.67
C TYR A 221 -10.02 -11.73 7.64
N ARG A 222 -9.71 -11.52 6.38
CA ARG A 222 -10.56 -11.87 5.23
C ARG A 222 -10.64 -13.38 5.05
N THR A 223 -11.68 -14.00 5.63
CA THR A 223 -11.89 -15.45 5.57
C THR A 223 -12.41 -15.93 4.22
N LYS A 224 -13.05 -15.04 3.44
CA LYS A 224 -13.57 -15.36 2.10
C LYS A 224 -12.51 -15.05 1.03
N SER A 225 -11.41 -15.81 1.04
CA SER A 225 -10.37 -15.75 0.03
C SER A 225 -9.82 -17.15 -0.22
N ASN A 226 -9.36 -17.41 -1.46
CA ASN A 226 -8.74 -18.70 -1.79
C ASN A 226 -7.54 -19.01 -0.90
N TRP A 227 -6.81 -17.97 -0.48
CA TRP A 227 -5.69 -18.08 0.46
C TRP A 227 -6.13 -18.65 1.80
N TYR A 228 -7.14 -18.01 2.43
CA TYR A 228 -7.64 -18.43 3.73
C TYR A 228 -8.32 -19.81 3.67
N GLU A 229 -9.06 -20.11 2.60
CA GLU A 229 -9.74 -21.39 2.42
C GLU A 229 -8.74 -22.56 2.32
N ILE A 230 -7.62 -22.38 1.63
CA ILE A 230 -6.57 -23.40 1.49
C ILE A 230 -5.76 -23.55 2.79
N TYR A 231 -5.44 -22.45 3.45
CA TYR A 231 -4.61 -22.47 4.67
C TYR A 231 -5.40 -22.86 5.92
N GLY A 232 -6.71 -22.55 5.95
CA GLY A 232 -7.60 -22.72 7.10
C GLY A 232 -7.44 -21.63 8.16
N ASP A 233 -6.52 -20.69 7.96
CA ASP A 233 -6.19 -19.57 8.84
C ASP A 233 -5.42 -18.48 8.08
N GLU A 234 -5.05 -17.37 8.77
CA GLU A 234 -4.31 -16.23 8.23
C GLU A 234 -2.79 -16.49 8.09
N SER A 235 -2.29 -17.67 8.39
CA SER A 235 -0.84 -17.99 8.39
C SER A 235 -0.17 -17.84 7.01
N TYR A 236 -0.94 -17.79 5.91
CA TYR A 236 -0.44 -17.46 4.57
C TYR A 236 0.26 -16.10 4.53
N ILE A 237 -0.17 -15.14 5.37
CA ILE A 237 0.44 -13.80 5.46
C ILE A 237 1.88 -13.94 5.98
N THR A 238 2.07 -14.68 7.09
CA THR A 238 3.40 -14.91 7.65
C THR A 238 4.31 -15.67 6.68
N ASP A 239 3.78 -16.65 5.96
CA ASP A 239 4.55 -17.39 4.95
C ASP A 239 4.96 -16.48 3.78
N ALA A 240 4.05 -15.62 3.28
CA ALA A 240 4.35 -14.66 2.22
C ALA A 240 5.50 -13.71 2.61
N PHE A 241 5.43 -13.11 3.80
CA PHE A 241 6.49 -12.24 4.31
C PHE A 241 7.80 -12.99 4.58
N THR A 242 7.74 -14.24 5.05
CA THR A 242 8.93 -15.10 5.24
C THR A 242 9.63 -15.33 3.90
N PHE A 243 8.88 -15.67 2.85
CA PHE A 243 9.45 -15.87 1.52
C PHE A 243 9.96 -14.56 0.91
N ALA A 244 9.21 -13.47 1.05
CA ALA A 244 9.66 -12.18 0.58
C ALA A 244 10.98 -11.76 1.26
N ARG A 245 11.08 -11.88 2.58
CA ARG A 245 12.30 -11.57 3.34
C ARG A 245 13.48 -12.46 2.94
N LYS A 246 13.22 -13.72 2.65
CA LYS A 246 14.25 -14.68 2.23
C LYS A 246 14.87 -14.33 0.87
N TYR A 247 14.09 -13.75 -0.05
CA TYR A 247 14.50 -13.52 -1.43
C TYR A 247 14.68 -12.06 -1.83
N ALA A 248 14.17 -11.11 -1.05
CA ALA A 248 14.39 -9.69 -1.27
C ALA A 248 15.85 -9.31 -1.02
N ALA A 249 16.38 -8.37 -1.83
CA ALA A 249 17.64 -7.74 -1.53
C ALA A 249 17.58 -6.94 -0.21
N PRO A 250 18.69 -6.77 0.51
CA PRO A 250 18.68 -6.16 1.85
C PRO A 250 18.16 -4.72 1.90
N ASP A 251 18.22 -3.99 0.80
CA ASP A 251 17.78 -2.61 0.65
C ASP A 251 16.33 -2.48 0.18
N VAL A 252 15.67 -3.61 -0.17
CA VAL A 252 14.27 -3.64 -0.59
C VAL A 252 13.35 -3.77 0.62
N LYS A 253 12.42 -2.83 0.76
CA LYS A 253 11.49 -2.74 1.88
C LYS A 253 10.21 -3.55 1.64
N LEU A 254 9.70 -4.20 2.67
CA LEU A 254 8.55 -5.10 2.63
C LEU A 254 7.38 -4.52 3.41
N PHE A 255 6.27 -4.26 2.72
CA PHE A 255 5.09 -3.59 3.26
C PHE A 255 3.88 -4.52 3.32
N TYR A 256 3.08 -4.35 4.36
CA TYR A 256 1.67 -4.71 4.36
C TYR A 256 0.88 -3.50 3.86
N ASN A 257 -0.06 -3.67 2.93
CA ASN A 257 -0.83 -2.59 2.32
C ASN A 257 -2.34 -2.84 2.50
N ASP A 258 -3.09 -1.82 2.95
CA ASP A 258 -4.54 -1.96 3.15
C ASP A 258 -5.24 -0.60 3.04
N TYR A 259 -6.57 -0.64 2.81
CA TYR A 259 -7.45 0.51 2.74
C TYR A 259 -8.26 0.67 4.03
N ASN A 260 -8.88 1.85 4.21
CA ASN A 260 -9.64 2.18 5.42
C ASN A 260 -8.84 1.99 6.72
N GLU A 261 -7.54 2.03 6.61
CA GLU A 261 -6.52 1.81 7.64
C GLU A 261 -6.58 2.84 8.78
N TYR A 262 -7.28 3.95 8.55
CA TYR A 262 -7.57 4.98 9.54
C TYR A 262 -8.79 4.67 10.42
N ILE A 263 -9.62 3.66 10.07
CA ILE A 263 -10.75 3.25 10.90
C ILE A 263 -10.24 2.53 12.15
N PRO A 264 -10.61 2.97 13.38
CA PRO A 264 -10.00 2.46 14.61
C PRO A 264 -10.06 0.94 14.75
N GLU A 265 -11.23 0.33 14.49
CA GLU A 265 -11.42 -1.11 14.65
C GLU A 265 -10.62 -1.93 13.63
N LYS A 266 -10.51 -1.44 12.39
CA LYS A 266 -9.69 -2.08 11.35
C LYS A 266 -8.20 -1.89 11.65
N ARG A 267 -7.82 -0.70 12.11
CA ARG A 267 -6.46 -0.35 12.51
C ARG A 267 -5.96 -1.24 13.65
N GLU A 268 -6.82 -1.58 14.63
CA GLU A 268 -6.46 -2.50 15.72
C GLU A 268 -6.02 -3.87 15.18
N THR A 269 -6.78 -4.47 14.27
CA THR A 269 -6.45 -5.76 13.64
C THR A 269 -5.17 -5.65 12.79
N ILE A 270 -5.00 -4.56 12.04
CA ILE A 270 -3.78 -4.31 11.26
C ILE A 270 -2.56 -4.15 12.18
N MET A 271 -2.70 -3.44 13.31
CA MET A 271 -1.62 -3.27 14.30
C MET A 271 -1.22 -4.60 14.94
N GLU A 272 -2.16 -5.50 15.26
CA GLU A 272 -1.83 -6.84 15.75
C GLU A 272 -1.02 -7.63 14.72
N LEU A 273 -1.43 -7.60 13.45
CA LEU A 273 -0.69 -8.22 12.35
C LEU A 273 0.73 -7.67 12.24
N LEU A 274 0.85 -6.33 12.18
CA LEU A 274 2.15 -5.65 12.04
C LEU A 274 3.08 -5.97 13.22
N LYS A 275 2.59 -5.95 14.46
CA LYS A 275 3.38 -6.34 15.65
C LYS A 275 3.94 -7.75 15.52
N GLY A 276 3.08 -8.71 15.13
CA GLY A 276 3.51 -10.11 14.98
C GLY A 276 4.52 -10.34 13.86
N LEU A 277 4.46 -9.56 12.76
CA LEU A 277 5.43 -9.61 11.67
C LEU A 277 6.72 -8.85 12.04
N HIS A 278 6.59 -7.70 12.70
CA HIS A 278 7.71 -6.85 13.12
C HIS A 278 8.61 -7.53 14.15
N GLU A 279 8.04 -8.17 15.15
CA GLU A 279 8.78 -8.98 16.15
C GLU A 279 9.63 -10.09 15.52
N LYS A 280 9.21 -10.59 14.34
CA LYS A 280 9.93 -11.60 13.57
C LYS A 280 10.92 -10.99 12.55
N GLY A 281 11.00 -9.65 12.45
CA GLY A 281 11.83 -8.96 11.46
C GLY A 281 11.38 -9.17 10.01
N LEU A 282 10.09 -9.45 9.78
CA LEU A 282 9.55 -9.81 8.47
C LEU A 282 8.99 -8.62 7.70
N VAL A 283 8.45 -7.60 8.38
CA VAL A 283 7.86 -6.40 7.77
C VAL A 283 8.74 -5.18 8.05
N ASP A 284 8.86 -4.29 7.06
CA ASP A 284 9.55 -3.00 7.21
C ASP A 284 8.58 -1.83 7.34
N GLY A 285 7.32 -1.97 6.86
CA GLY A 285 6.41 -0.84 6.89
C GLY A 285 4.94 -1.18 6.69
N MET A 286 4.13 -0.14 6.95
CA MET A 286 2.70 -0.08 6.65
C MET A 286 2.47 0.77 5.41
N GLY A 287 1.77 0.20 4.42
CA GLY A 287 1.20 0.90 3.28
C GLY A 287 -0.24 1.28 3.60
N MET A 288 -0.50 2.56 3.72
CA MET A 288 -1.83 3.12 3.89
C MET A 288 -2.34 3.50 2.50
N GLN A 289 -3.36 2.80 1.97
CA GLN A 289 -3.88 3.13 0.63
C GLN A 289 -4.38 4.56 0.57
N SER A 290 -5.10 5.00 1.60
CA SER A 290 -5.52 6.41 1.73
C SER A 290 -6.38 6.88 0.57
N HIS A 291 -7.34 6.05 0.13
CA HIS A 291 -8.42 6.47 -0.74
C HIS A 291 -9.41 7.32 0.04
N TRP A 292 -9.55 8.59 -0.35
CA TRP A 292 -10.32 9.56 0.41
C TRP A 292 -11.56 10.04 -0.35
N ASP A 293 -12.52 10.53 0.40
CA ASP A 293 -13.64 11.33 -0.09
C ASP A 293 -13.51 12.77 0.40
N MET A 294 -14.21 13.71 -0.22
CA MET A 294 -14.22 15.12 0.17
C MET A 294 -14.61 15.37 1.64
N GLY A 295 -15.37 14.47 2.26
CA GLY A 295 -15.82 14.58 3.64
C GLY A 295 -15.25 13.53 4.60
N TYR A 296 -14.47 12.57 4.11
CA TYR A 296 -14.01 11.42 4.92
C TYR A 296 -12.67 10.88 4.38
N PRO A 297 -11.74 10.40 5.28
CA PRO A 297 -11.79 10.48 6.73
C PRO A 297 -11.62 11.91 7.26
N SER A 298 -11.76 12.14 8.58
CA SER A 298 -11.30 13.39 9.19
C SER A 298 -9.78 13.45 9.28
N THR A 299 -9.21 14.65 9.38
CA THR A 299 -7.77 14.82 9.63
C THR A 299 -7.32 14.21 10.95
N ASP A 300 -8.21 14.23 11.97
CA ASP A 300 -7.94 13.62 13.26
C ASP A 300 -7.78 12.08 13.13
N MET A 301 -8.66 11.43 12.34
CA MET A 301 -8.56 9.99 12.08
C MET A 301 -7.24 9.64 11.38
N LEU A 302 -6.81 10.43 10.40
CA LEU A 302 -5.53 10.25 9.72
C LEU A 302 -4.36 10.46 10.68
N GLN A 303 -4.40 11.51 11.51
CA GLN A 303 -3.37 11.80 12.48
C GLN A 303 -3.23 10.66 13.50
N GLU A 304 -4.35 10.19 14.07
CA GLU A 304 -4.35 9.06 15.00
C GLU A 304 -3.77 7.81 14.38
N ALA A 305 -4.13 7.49 13.12
CA ALA A 305 -3.59 6.34 12.42
C ALA A 305 -2.07 6.44 12.22
N LEU A 306 -1.58 7.59 11.72
CA LEU A 306 -0.15 7.84 11.54
C LEU A 306 0.63 7.71 12.85
N GLU A 307 0.12 8.33 13.94
CA GLU A 307 0.78 8.28 15.24
C GLU A 307 0.76 6.87 15.85
N GLU A 308 -0.32 6.11 15.67
CA GLU A 308 -0.42 4.74 16.19
C GLU A 308 0.51 3.78 15.46
N TYR A 309 0.53 3.78 14.10
CA TYR A 309 1.51 3.01 13.33
C TYR A 309 2.94 3.44 13.65
N GLY A 310 3.17 4.72 13.88
CA GLY A 310 4.46 5.29 14.29
C GLY A 310 4.95 4.83 15.67
N THR A 311 4.12 4.15 16.49
CA THR A 311 4.56 3.55 17.77
C THR A 311 5.43 2.31 17.59
N LEU A 312 5.41 1.67 16.43
CA LEU A 312 6.28 0.54 16.12
C LEU A 312 7.66 1.08 15.69
N ASP A 313 8.65 0.89 16.52
CA ASP A 313 9.99 1.45 16.34
C ASP A 313 10.62 0.98 15.03
N GLY A 314 11.08 1.93 14.21
CA GLY A 314 11.68 1.67 12.91
C GLY A 314 10.70 1.32 11.79
N LEU A 315 9.38 1.20 12.06
CA LEU A 315 8.39 0.96 11.02
C LEU A 315 8.30 2.16 10.08
N GLU A 316 8.41 1.93 8.79
CA GLU A 316 8.14 2.94 7.76
C GLU A 316 6.64 3.02 7.47
N ILE A 317 6.17 4.22 7.15
CA ILE A 317 4.79 4.44 6.72
C ILE A 317 4.82 5.03 5.31
N GLN A 318 4.06 4.45 4.39
CA GLN A 318 3.86 4.99 3.06
C GLN A 318 2.37 5.16 2.79
N LEU A 319 1.98 6.37 2.35
CA LEU A 319 0.63 6.58 1.82
C LEU A 319 0.68 6.18 0.35
N THR A 320 0.06 5.06 0.01
CA THR A 320 0.42 4.31 -1.20
C THR A 320 -0.47 4.56 -2.41
N GLU A 321 -1.68 5.10 -2.19
CA GLU A 321 -2.71 5.13 -3.23
C GLU A 321 -3.62 6.36 -3.07
N ILE A 322 -3.06 7.54 -2.71
CA ILE A 322 -3.90 8.71 -2.42
C ILE A 322 -4.65 9.17 -3.67
N ASP A 323 -5.92 9.28 -3.52
CA ASP A 323 -6.86 9.97 -4.40
C ASP A 323 -8.01 10.54 -3.56
N MET A 324 -8.77 11.50 -4.10
CA MET A 324 -9.85 12.12 -3.35
C MET A 324 -11.09 12.23 -4.23
N HIS A 325 -12.05 11.33 -4.01
CA HIS A 325 -13.29 11.34 -4.77
C HIS A 325 -14.00 12.70 -4.71
N ASN A 326 -14.10 13.34 -5.86
CA ASN A 326 -14.76 14.64 -6.05
C ASN A 326 -15.56 14.59 -7.36
N THR A 327 -16.84 14.88 -7.30
CA THR A 327 -17.75 14.90 -8.46
C THR A 327 -18.03 16.32 -8.98
N ASP A 328 -17.51 17.34 -8.30
CA ASP A 328 -17.72 18.76 -8.64
C ASP A 328 -16.50 19.31 -9.40
N ASP A 329 -16.63 19.48 -10.72
CA ASP A 329 -15.60 20.03 -11.60
C ASP A 329 -15.65 21.57 -11.72
N SER A 330 -16.47 22.21 -10.90
CA SER A 330 -16.49 23.68 -10.83
C SER A 330 -15.22 24.22 -10.16
N GLU A 331 -14.92 25.50 -10.40
CA GLU A 331 -13.82 26.19 -9.72
C GLU A 331 -13.96 26.14 -8.19
N GLU A 332 -15.19 26.24 -7.67
CA GLU A 332 -15.47 26.11 -6.23
C GLU A 332 -15.21 24.68 -5.74
N GLY A 333 -15.61 23.66 -6.51
CA GLY A 333 -15.35 22.25 -6.20
C GLY A 333 -13.85 21.96 -6.14
N TYR A 334 -13.08 22.45 -7.09
CA TYR A 334 -11.61 22.30 -7.08
C TYR A 334 -10.93 23.07 -5.94
N GLN A 335 -11.45 24.24 -5.53
CA GLN A 335 -10.91 24.96 -4.37
C GLN A 335 -11.16 24.19 -3.06
N LYS A 336 -12.37 23.62 -2.87
CA LYS A 336 -12.66 22.78 -1.71
C LYS A 336 -11.76 21.53 -1.68
N GLN A 337 -11.52 20.90 -2.83
CA GLN A 337 -10.60 19.78 -2.95
C GLN A 337 -9.17 20.20 -2.56
N ALA A 338 -8.72 21.36 -3.02
CA ALA A 338 -7.41 21.90 -2.72
C ALA A 338 -7.23 22.18 -1.21
N GLU A 339 -8.23 22.74 -0.54
CA GLU A 339 -8.23 22.93 0.91
C GLU A 339 -8.13 21.61 1.63
N ARG A 340 -8.86 20.59 1.17
CA ARG A 340 -8.88 19.28 1.77
C ARG A 340 -7.53 18.54 1.61
N TYR A 341 -6.94 18.56 0.42
CA TYR A 341 -5.59 18.03 0.20
C TYR A 341 -4.55 18.72 1.08
N LYS A 342 -4.66 20.07 1.21
CA LYS A 342 -3.79 20.83 2.09
C LYS A 342 -3.86 20.36 3.54
N GLU A 343 -5.07 20.20 4.10
CA GLU A 343 -5.27 19.71 5.48
C GLU A 343 -4.62 18.34 5.71
N PHE A 344 -4.75 17.42 4.75
CA PHE A 344 -4.15 16.10 4.84
C PHE A 344 -2.63 16.16 4.76
N PHE A 345 -2.06 16.92 3.82
CA PHE A 345 -0.61 17.05 3.71
C PHE A 345 0.00 17.79 4.90
N GLU A 346 -0.69 18.75 5.49
CA GLU A 346 -0.27 19.38 6.77
C GLU A 346 -0.23 18.35 7.91
N THR A 347 -1.21 17.45 7.97
CA THR A 347 -1.25 16.38 8.97
C THR A 347 -0.09 15.40 8.78
N ILE A 348 0.15 14.95 7.53
CA ILE A 348 1.26 14.05 7.19
C ILE A 348 2.61 14.67 7.53
N LEU A 349 2.85 15.91 7.12
CA LEU A 349 4.09 16.62 7.38
C LEU A 349 4.31 16.88 8.87
N ARG A 350 3.26 17.23 9.60
CA ARG A 350 3.33 17.40 11.06
C ARG A 350 3.75 16.09 11.72
N ALA A 351 3.10 14.97 11.40
CA ALA A 351 3.47 13.67 11.94
C ALA A 351 4.92 13.30 11.62
N LYS A 352 5.36 13.52 10.37
CA LYS A 352 6.74 13.28 9.93
C LYS A 352 7.75 14.16 10.66
N ARG A 353 7.58 15.47 10.61
CA ARG A 353 8.57 16.44 11.10
C ARG A 353 8.66 16.50 12.64
N THR A 354 7.59 16.10 13.34
CA THR A 354 7.60 15.93 14.81
C THR A 354 8.09 14.55 15.26
N GLY A 355 8.43 13.65 14.33
CA GLY A 355 8.91 12.31 14.63
C GLY A 355 7.84 11.36 15.19
N LYS A 356 6.56 11.70 15.00
CA LYS A 356 5.43 10.86 15.42
C LYS A 356 5.18 9.70 14.47
N ALA A 357 5.49 9.88 13.18
CA ALA A 357 5.37 8.86 12.16
C ALA A 357 6.57 8.92 11.20
N ASN A 358 7.14 7.76 10.88
CA ASN A 358 8.23 7.68 9.92
C ASN A 358 7.68 7.56 8.49
N VAL A 359 7.02 8.62 7.99
CA VAL A 359 6.55 8.66 6.60
C VAL A 359 7.74 8.74 5.64
N THR A 360 7.81 7.82 4.67
CA THR A 360 8.93 7.73 3.71
C THR A 360 8.52 7.90 2.26
N ASN A 361 7.23 7.73 1.95
CA ASN A 361 6.69 7.96 0.60
C ASN A 361 5.21 8.36 0.66
N VAL A 362 4.80 9.17 -0.33
CA VAL A 362 3.39 9.47 -0.62
C VAL A 362 3.17 9.28 -2.11
N THR A 363 2.28 8.38 -2.51
CA THR A 363 1.99 8.06 -3.91
C THR A 363 0.56 8.46 -4.29
N VAL A 364 0.40 9.25 -5.34
CA VAL A 364 -0.89 9.61 -5.93
C VAL A 364 -1.37 8.47 -6.83
N TRP A 365 -2.63 8.03 -6.70
CA TRP A 365 -3.13 6.85 -7.42
C TRP A 365 -3.73 7.17 -8.78
N GLY A 366 -2.88 7.66 -9.66
CA GLY A 366 -3.17 8.04 -11.04
C GLY A 366 -2.53 9.37 -11.41
N LEU A 367 -2.31 9.59 -12.69
CA LEU A 367 -1.66 10.81 -13.16
C LEU A 367 -2.69 11.91 -13.43
N THR A 368 -3.71 11.63 -14.23
CA THR A 368 -4.75 12.57 -14.68
C THR A 368 -6.15 12.05 -14.38
N ASP A 369 -7.11 12.95 -14.18
CA ASP A 369 -8.48 12.61 -13.74
C ASP A 369 -9.19 11.60 -14.66
N ASP A 370 -8.96 11.65 -15.97
CA ASP A 370 -9.59 10.78 -16.97
C ASP A 370 -9.13 9.30 -16.90
N VAL A 371 -7.97 9.04 -16.32
CA VAL A 371 -7.47 7.66 -16.12
C VAL A 371 -7.80 7.09 -14.74
N SER A 372 -8.46 7.86 -13.85
CA SER A 372 -8.79 7.41 -12.51
C SER A 372 -9.76 6.23 -12.50
N TRP A 373 -9.42 5.19 -11.71
CA TRP A 373 -10.26 4.03 -11.45
C TRP A 373 -11.59 4.38 -10.76
N LEU A 374 -11.63 5.49 -10.00
CA LEU A 374 -12.78 5.90 -9.19
C LEU A 374 -14.03 6.15 -10.04
N THR A 375 -13.91 6.70 -11.25
CA THR A 375 -15.03 6.91 -12.16
C THR A 375 -15.74 5.57 -12.47
N GLY A 376 -14.99 4.52 -12.75
CA GLY A 376 -15.54 3.19 -12.98
C GLY A 376 -16.07 2.53 -11.71
N PHE A 377 -15.37 2.68 -10.60
CA PHE A 377 -15.69 2.07 -9.32
C PHE A 377 -16.95 2.67 -8.67
N LYS A 378 -17.05 4.01 -8.65
CA LYS A 378 -18.19 4.73 -8.07
C LYS A 378 -19.40 4.76 -9.02
N GLY A 379 -19.21 4.53 -10.32
CA GLY A 379 -20.26 4.59 -11.34
C GLY A 379 -20.69 6.03 -11.69
N GLU A 380 -19.90 7.01 -11.34
CA GLU A 380 -20.07 8.44 -11.65
C GLU A 380 -18.73 9.09 -11.92
N THR A 381 -18.71 10.19 -12.68
CA THR A 381 -17.46 10.89 -13.00
C THR A 381 -16.81 11.42 -11.73
N SER A 382 -15.51 11.17 -11.60
CA SER A 382 -14.72 11.62 -10.46
C SER A 382 -13.49 12.41 -10.95
N TYR A 383 -13.15 13.47 -10.25
CA TYR A 383 -11.99 14.35 -10.52
C TYR A 383 -11.03 14.30 -9.32
N PRO A 384 -10.40 13.14 -9.03
CA PRO A 384 -9.75 12.91 -7.74
C PRO A 384 -8.28 13.32 -7.67
N LEU A 385 -7.63 13.56 -8.83
CA LEU A 385 -6.17 13.63 -8.96
C LEU A 385 -5.65 15.06 -9.02
N LEU A 386 -4.33 15.20 -9.17
CA LEU A 386 -3.64 16.48 -9.11
C LEU A 386 -3.58 17.22 -10.46
N PHE A 387 -3.82 16.49 -11.55
CA PHE A 387 -3.82 17.03 -12.91
C PHE A 387 -5.14 16.70 -13.61
N ASP A 388 -5.61 17.62 -14.46
CA ASP A 388 -6.73 17.35 -15.36
C ASP A 388 -6.29 16.49 -16.56
N GLU A 389 -7.24 16.15 -17.43
CA GLU A 389 -7.02 15.34 -18.63
C GLU A 389 -6.04 15.94 -19.64
N ASN A 390 -5.68 17.21 -19.49
CA ASN A 390 -4.73 17.93 -20.34
C ASN A 390 -3.37 18.15 -19.63
N TYR A 391 -3.08 17.42 -18.56
CA TYR A 391 -1.88 17.54 -17.71
C TYR A 391 -1.73 18.92 -17.05
N LYS A 392 -2.81 19.71 -16.97
CA LYS A 392 -2.81 20.97 -16.27
C LYS A 392 -2.94 20.74 -14.78
N GLN A 393 -2.08 21.41 -14.01
CA GLN A 393 -2.13 21.40 -12.56
C GLN A 393 -3.47 21.95 -12.06
N LYS A 394 -4.10 21.22 -11.15
CA LYS A 394 -5.30 21.65 -10.44
C LYS A 394 -4.92 22.43 -9.17
N PRO A 395 -5.83 23.22 -8.58
CA PRO A 395 -5.55 23.99 -7.35
C PRO A 395 -4.99 23.15 -6.20
N CYS A 396 -5.35 21.85 -6.12
CA CYS A 396 -4.82 20.93 -5.11
C CYS A 396 -3.31 20.70 -5.23
N PHE A 397 -2.74 20.68 -6.46
CA PHE A 397 -1.31 20.59 -6.66
C PHE A 397 -0.57 21.76 -6.00
N ASP A 398 -1.05 22.99 -6.26
CA ASP A 398 -0.45 24.20 -5.71
C ASP A 398 -0.58 24.24 -4.18
N SER A 399 -1.73 23.84 -3.64
CA SER A 399 -1.95 23.77 -2.19
C SER A 399 -0.99 22.79 -1.50
N ILE A 400 -0.78 21.60 -2.09
CA ILE A 400 0.18 20.62 -1.60
C ILE A 400 1.61 21.20 -1.65
N LEU A 401 1.99 21.82 -2.77
CA LEU A 401 3.30 22.43 -2.96
C LEU A 401 3.59 23.51 -1.91
N GLU A 402 2.61 24.36 -1.62
CA GLU A 402 2.74 25.42 -0.60
C GLU A 402 2.84 24.84 0.83
N THR A 403 2.19 23.67 1.08
CA THR A 403 2.28 23.00 2.38
C THR A 403 3.72 22.58 2.71
N ALA A 404 4.48 22.09 1.74
CA ALA A 404 5.88 21.70 1.92
C ALA A 404 6.78 22.86 2.38
N LYS A 405 6.43 24.09 2.02
CA LYS A 405 7.19 25.32 2.33
C LYS A 405 6.94 25.87 3.73
N GLN A 406 5.98 25.29 4.47
CA GLN A 406 5.66 25.72 5.83
C GLN A 406 6.60 25.05 6.84
N SER A 407 6.84 25.74 7.99
CA SER A 407 7.54 25.17 9.14
C SER A 407 6.51 24.67 10.16
N TYR A 408 6.70 23.49 10.72
CA TYR A 408 5.82 22.87 11.72
C TYR A 408 6.56 22.73 13.06
#